data_50bc0e0875d91df72f0cdc34c1324b95
#
_entry.id   50bc0e0875d91df72f0cdc34c1324b95
#
_cell.length_a   1.000
_cell.length_b   1.000
_cell.length_c   1.000
_cell.angle_alpha   90.00
_cell.angle_beta   90.00
_cell.angle_gamma   90.00
#
_symmetry.space_group_name_H-M   'P 1'
#
loop_
_entity.id
_entity.type
_entity.pdbx_description
1 polymer ?
#
loop_
_entity_poly.entity_id
_entity_poly.type
_entity_poly.pdbx_seq_one_letter_code
_entity_poly.pdbx_strand_id
1 'polypeptide(L)'
;AKEVQIAVLNMWVENKDEAEIVEFLRDKYYTVLSGQIPITDILKRSRFREERFKVKCSNCKRKNDFASLTNGACCNNMTLQTLEGKRPTIGAGIEGVVYYNSVNDVPIKDSYLFLRVRANWHDVDHRYFHPIKQEYIIPNYVAGLTESDFDCYVPDWKHYANSIMKKADPIFRAMGWNVMQIQRDTKQSSLEEWF
;
A
#
# COMPACT_ATOMS: atom_id res chain seq x y z
N ALA A 1 -2.44 7.31 9.93
CA ALA A 1 -3.23 6.18 10.47
C ALA A 1 -3.03 5.97 11.97
N LYS A 2 -1.80 6.07 12.49
CA LYS A 2 -1.53 6.01 13.94
C LYS A 2 -2.14 7.22 14.68
N GLU A 3 -2.07 8.38 14.08
CA GLU A 3 -2.68 9.62 14.59
C GLU A 3 -4.20 9.51 14.76
N VAL A 4 -4.86 8.81 13.84
CA VAL A 4 -6.31 8.56 13.92
C VAL A 4 -6.65 7.72 15.17
N GLN A 5 -5.87 6.67 15.47
CA GLN A 5 -6.08 5.88 16.68
C GLN A 5 -5.92 6.71 17.95
N ILE A 6 -4.88 7.55 17.99
CA ILE A 6 -4.62 8.44 19.13
C ILE A 6 -5.79 9.45 19.28
N ALA A 7 -6.25 10.04 18.18
CA ALA A 7 -7.36 10.98 18.20
C ALA A 7 -8.65 10.34 18.73
N VAL A 8 -8.99 9.13 18.28
CA VAL A 8 -10.18 8.38 18.75
C VAL A 8 -10.07 8.05 20.23
N LEU A 9 -8.90 7.60 20.70
CA LEU A 9 -8.69 7.31 22.13
C LEU A 9 -8.79 8.57 22.98
N ASN A 10 -8.27 9.72 22.53
CA ASN A 10 -8.40 10.98 23.23
C ASN A 10 -9.86 11.43 23.31
N MET A 11 -10.60 11.35 22.21
CA MET A 11 -12.03 11.66 22.18
C MET A 11 -12.81 10.79 23.17
N TRP A 12 -12.47 9.49 23.25
CA TRP A 12 -13.10 8.59 24.21
C TRP A 12 -12.78 8.96 25.66
N VAL A 13 -11.54 9.29 25.96
CA VAL A 13 -11.11 9.77 27.30
C VAL A 13 -11.83 11.08 27.67
N GLU A 14 -12.10 11.94 26.69
CA GLU A 14 -12.89 13.17 26.85
C GLU A 14 -14.41 12.93 26.95
N ASN A 15 -14.85 11.68 27.05
CA ASN A 15 -16.26 11.27 27.11
C ASN A 15 -17.10 11.68 25.88
N LYS A 16 -16.48 11.73 24.70
CA LYS A 16 -17.22 11.85 23.45
C LYS A 16 -18.03 10.60 23.19
N ASP A 17 -19.25 10.76 22.71
CA ASP A 17 -20.14 9.62 22.41
C ASP A 17 -19.79 8.94 21.08
N GLU A 18 -20.46 7.81 20.81
CA GLU A 18 -20.26 7.04 19.58
C GLU A 18 -20.52 7.88 18.33
N ALA A 19 -21.59 8.68 18.32
CA ALA A 19 -21.98 9.49 17.17
C ALA A 19 -20.92 10.54 16.81
N GLU A 20 -20.37 11.22 17.82
CA GLU A 20 -19.29 12.20 17.61
C GLU A 20 -18.02 11.57 17.05
N ILE A 21 -17.63 10.39 17.56
CA ILE A 21 -16.44 9.66 17.11
C ILE A 21 -16.65 9.12 15.69
N VAL A 22 -17.83 8.57 15.38
CA VAL A 22 -18.19 8.09 14.04
C VAL A 22 -18.16 9.24 13.04
N GLU A 23 -18.73 10.40 13.38
CA GLU A 23 -18.73 11.59 12.50
C GLU A 23 -17.31 12.10 12.22
N PHE A 24 -16.48 12.19 13.24
CA PHE A 24 -15.06 12.55 13.07
C PHE A 24 -14.33 11.59 12.12
N LEU A 25 -14.52 10.29 12.30
CA LEU A 25 -13.86 9.29 11.44
C LEU A 25 -14.43 9.27 10.02
N ARG A 26 -15.74 9.54 9.87
CA ARG A 26 -16.40 9.69 8.57
C ARG A 26 -15.84 10.86 7.80
N ASP A 27 -15.71 12.02 8.43
CA ASP A 27 -15.08 13.18 7.82
C ASP A 27 -13.67 12.86 7.33
N LYS A 28 -12.83 12.25 8.17
CA LYS A 28 -11.49 11.82 7.80
C LYS A 28 -11.47 10.79 6.67
N TYR A 29 -12.40 9.83 6.71
CA TYR A 29 -12.52 8.80 5.67
C TYR A 29 -12.80 9.42 4.30
N TYR A 30 -13.80 10.29 4.22
CA TYR A 30 -14.19 10.92 2.94
C TYR A 30 -13.18 11.96 2.46
N THR A 31 -12.53 12.68 3.35
CA THR A 31 -11.43 13.60 3.01
C THR A 31 -10.28 12.85 2.33
N VAL A 32 -9.90 11.69 2.87
CA VAL A 32 -8.88 10.84 2.25
C VAL A 32 -9.40 10.21 0.95
N LEU A 33 -10.62 9.69 0.94
CA LEU A 33 -11.21 9.03 -0.22
C LEU A 33 -11.30 9.98 -1.44
N SER A 34 -11.58 11.25 -1.21
CA SER A 34 -11.65 12.29 -2.24
C SER A 34 -10.29 12.87 -2.66
N GLY A 35 -9.19 12.41 -2.02
CA GLY A 35 -7.85 12.90 -2.32
C GLY A 35 -7.57 14.34 -1.85
N GLN A 36 -8.32 14.84 -0.87
CA GLN A 36 -8.19 16.21 -0.35
C GLN A 36 -7.08 16.35 0.70
N ILE A 37 -6.15 15.42 0.75
CA ILE A 37 -4.97 15.46 1.60
C ILE A 37 -3.70 15.52 0.76
N PRO A 38 -2.61 16.15 1.26
CA PRO A 38 -1.33 16.12 0.59
C PRO A 38 -0.81 14.69 0.40
N ILE A 39 -0.18 14.42 -0.73
CA ILE A 39 0.44 13.09 -0.99
C ILE A 39 1.47 12.74 0.07
N THR A 40 2.15 13.72 0.63
CA THR A 40 3.14 13.57 1.71
C THR A 40 2.59 12.86 2.94
N ASP A 41 1.29 13.00 3.24
CA ASP A 41 0.65 12.38 4.40
C ASP A 41 0.46 10.87 4.23
N ILE A 42 0.51 10.37 3.00
CA ILE A 42 0.35 8.94 2.69
C ILE A 42 1.64 8.28 2.19
N LEU A 43 2.66 9.06 1.82
CA LEU A 43 3.97 8.53 1.48
C LEU A 43 4.60 7.81 2.69
N LYS A 44 5.14 6.64 2.43
CA LYS A 44 5.87 5.87 3.43
C LYS A 44 7.34 5.85 3.11
N ARG A 45 8.17 6.07 4.12
CA ARG A 45 9.63 5.97 4.01
C ARG A 45 10.10 4.59 4.45
N SER A 46 11.04 4.02 3.70
CA SER A 46 11.72 2.77 4.06
C SER A 46 13.21 2.87 3.71
N ARG A 47 13.99 1.94 4.26
CA ARG A 47 15.40 1.78 3.90
C ARG A 47 15.55 0.59 2.96
N PHE A 48 16.39 0.75 1.95
CA PHE A 48 16.81 -0.36 1.13
C PHE A 48 17.65 -1.33 1.98
N ARG A 49 17.26 -2.60 1.95
CA ARG A 49 17.97 -3.68 2.64
C ARG A 49 18.23 -4.77 1.62
N GLU A 50 19.47 -4.85 1.15
CA GLU A 50 19.87 -5.75 0.07
C GLU A 50 19.46 -7.21 0.32
N GLU A 51 19.55 -7.68 1.55
CA GLU A 51 19.18 -9.05 1.92
C GLU A 51 17.71 -9.39 1.64
N ARG A 52 16.81 -8.40 1.63
CA ARG A 52 15.39 -8.61 1.31
C ARG A 52 15.13 -8.85 -0.17
N PHE A 53 16.06 -8.47 -1.01
CA PHE A 53 15.98 -8.66 -2.47
C PHE A 53 16.70 -9.91 -2.94
N LYS A 54 17.51 -10.54 -2.07
CA LYS A 54 18.27 -11.73 -2.42
C LYS A 54 17.42 -12.99 -2.43
N VAL A 55 17.48 -13.69 -3.55
CA VAL A 55 16.82 -14.97 -3.79
C VAL A 55 17.78 -15.92 -4.46
N LYS A 56 17.46 -17.21 -4.45
CA LYS A 56 18.20 -18.23 -5.18
C LYS A 56 17.28 -19.00 -6.13
N CYS A 57 17.81 -19.43 -7.23
CA CYS A 57 17.13 -20.35 -8.12
C CYS A 57 17.04 -21.74 -7.46
N SER A 58 15.84 -22.35 -7.45
CA SER A 58 15.65 -23.68 -6.89
C SER A 58 16.40 -24.74 -7.67
N ASN A 59 16.62 -24.54 -8.96
CA ASN A 59 17.28 -25.47 -9.88
C ASN A 59 18.81 -25.33 -9.83
N CYS A 60 19.37 -24.23 -10.32
CA CYS A 60 20.82 -24.05 -10.45
C CYS A 60 21.50 -23.45 -9.20
N LYS A 61 20.74 -23.13 -8.15
CA LYS A 61 21.21 -22.53 -6.88
C LYS A 61 21.87 -21.17 -7.00
N ARG A 62 21.92 -20.57 -8.20
CA ARG A 62 22.46 -19.22 -8.40
C ARG A 62 21.71 -18.21 -7.55
N LYS A 63 22.45 -17.35 -6.89
CA LYS A 63 21.90 -16.20 -6.16
C LYS A 63 21.54 -15.10 -7.16
N ASN A 64 20.37 -14.55 -7.01
CA ASN A 64 19.83 -13.46 -7.82
C ASN A 64 19.35 -12.34 -6.91
N ASP A 65 19.19 -11.17 -7.49
CA ASP A 65 18.64 -10.01 -6.81
C ASP A 65 17.34 -9.59 -7.51
N PHE A 66 16.23 -9.49 -6.79
CA PHE A 66 14.95 -9.02 -7.34
C PHE A 66 15.06 -7.65 -8.02
N ALA A 67 15.89 -6.76 -7.46
CA ALA A 67 16.04 -5.40 -7.97
C ALA A 67 16.71 -5.35 -9.36
N SER A 68 17.38 -6.42 -9.79
CA SER A 68 18.09 -6.52 -11.07
C SER A 68 17.54 -7.58 -12.01
N LEU A 69 16.50 -8.34 -11.61
CA LEU A 69 15.86 -9.33 -12.47
C LEU A 69 14.89 -8.66 -13.46
N THR A 70 15.36 -8.38 -14.64
CA THR A 70 14.53 -7.78 -15.71
C THR A 70 13.69 -8.79 -16.47
N ASN A 71 14.24 -10.00 -16.73
CA ASN A 71 13.57 -11.08 -17.50
C ASN A 71 13.47 -12.38 -16.71
N GLY A 72 13.66 -12.35 -15.43
CA GLY A 72 13.33 -13.41 -14.48
C GLY A 72 14.14 -14.67 -14.50
N ALA A 73 14.72 -15.06 -15.61
CA ALA A 73 15.24 -16.41 -15.74
C ALA A 73 16.77 -16.47 -15.63
N CYS A 74 17.28 -17.18 -14.62
CA CYS A 74 18.65 -17.69 -14.66
C CYS A 74 18.74 -19.08 -15.32
N CYS A 75 17.61 -19.78 -15.48
CA CYS A 75 17.45 -21.04 -16.23
C CYS A 75 15.97 -21.26 -16.58
N ASN A 76 15.69 -22.12 -17.58
CA ASN A 76 14.37 -22.25 -18.22
C ASN A 76 13.20 -22.65 -17.29
N ASN A 77 13.47 -23.29 -16.16
CA ASN A 77 12.46 -23.71 -15.18
C ASN A 77 12.76 -23.12 -13.80
N MET A 78 12.95 -21.81 -13.75
CA MET A 78 13.33 -21.14 -12.53
C MET A 78 12.14 -21.00 -11.57
N THR A 79 12.28 -21.56 -10.38
CA THR A 79 11.47 -21.20 -9.22
C THR A 79 12.37 -20.49 -8.22
N LEU A 80 12.02 -19.25 -7.89
CA LEU A 80 12.78 -18.47 -6.91
C LEU A 80 12.46 -18.91 -5.48
N GLN A 81 13.49 -18.97 -4.66
CA GLN A 81 13.40 -19.25 -3.22
C GLN A 81 14.18 -18.19 -2.45
N THR A 82 13.76 -17.92 -1.20
CA THR A 82 14.61 -17.17 -0.27
C THR A 82 15.93 -17.92 -0.04
N LEU A 83 16.93 -17.28 0.54
CA LEU A 83 18.19 -17.95 0.87
C LEU A 83 17.98 -19.14 1.80
N GLU A 84 16.91 -19.09 2.63
CA GLU A 84 16.48 -20.16 3.54
C GLU A 84 15.64 -21.27 2.87
N GLY A 85 15.33 -21.14 1.56
CA GLY A 85 14.57 -22.15 0.81
C GLY A 85 13.05 -21.97 0.85
N LYS A 86 12.52 -20.89 1.44
CA LYS A 86 11.09 -20.59 1.48
C LYS A 86 10.61 -19.93 0.18
N ARG A 87 9.30 -19.93 -0.05
CA ARG A 87 8.70 -19.14 -1.13
C ARG A 87 8.91 -17.64 -0.86
N PRO A 88 9.51 -16.91 -1.80
CA PRO A 88 9.73 -15.48 -1.61
C PRO A 88 8.42 -14.71 -1.75
N THR A 89 8.33 -13.58 -1.05
CA THR A 89 7.21 -12.65 -1.14
C THR A 89 7.73 -11.26 -1.46
N ILE A 90 7.04 -10.56 -2.34
CA ILE A 90 7.32 -9.17 -2.63
C ILE A 90 6.32 -8.33 -1.83
N GLY A 91 6.80 -7.66 -0.78
CA GLY A 91 6.01 -6.69 -0.01
C GLY A 91 5.95 -5.34 -0.71
N ALA A 92 5.07 -4.46 -0.22
CA ALA A 92 4.76 -3.16 -0.81
C ALA A 92 5.97 -2.31 -1.21
N GLY A 93 6.91 -2.09 -0.27
CA GLY A 93 8.11 -1.29 -0.55
C GLY A 93 9.06 -1.99 -1.52
N ILE A 94 9.15 -3.32 -1.45
CA ILE A 94 10.00 -4.12 -2.36
C ILE A 94 9.43 -4.07 -3.78
N GLU A 95 8.11 -4.18 -3.97
CA GLU A 95 7.46 -4.05 -5.28
C GLU A 95 7.77 -2.69 -5.90
N GLY A 96 7.63 -1.60 -5.12
CA GLY A 96 7.96 -0.27 -5.59
C GLY A 96 9.41 -0.13 -6.05
N VAL A 97 10.36 -0.68 -5.31
CA VAL A 97 11.79 -0.64 -5.68
C VAL A 97 12.06 -1.48 -6.92
N VAL A 98 11.49 -2.69 -7.02
CA VAL A 98 11.66 -3.55 -8.21
C VAL A 98 11.13 -2.85 -9.46
N TYR A 99 9.95 -2.22 -9.36
CA TYR A 99 9.41 -1.41 -10.45
C TYR A 99 10.31 -0.21 -10.78
N TYR A 100 10.70 0.59 -9.78
CA TYR A 100 11.58 1.75 -9.98
C TYR A 100 12.87 1.37 -10.71
N ASN A 101 13.53 0.33 -10.27
CA ASN A 101 14.79 -0.14 -10.85
C ASN A 101 14.60 -0.75 -12.26
N SER A 102 13.38 -1.13 -12.64
CA SER A 102 13.09 -1.63 -13.99
C SER A 102 12.93 -0.52 -15.03
N VAL A 103 12.62 0.70 -14.58
CA VAL A 103 12.33 1.85 -15.47
C VAL A 103 13.34 3.00 -15.33
N ASN A 104 14.27 2.92 -14.38
CA ASN A 104 15.30 3.93 -14.15
C ASN A 104 16.71 3.32 -14.24
N ASP A 105 17.63 4.06 -14.82
CA ASP A 105 19.04 3.63 -15.00
C ASP A 105 19.80 3.57 -13.67
N VAL A 106 19.45 4.44 -12.72
CA VAL A 106 20.09 4.50 -11.40
C VAL A 106 19.21 3.80 -10.37
N PRO A 107 19.62 2.63 -9.87
CA PRO A 107 18.80 1.87 -8.94
C PRO A 107 18.78 2.49 -7.54
N ILE A 108 17.69 2.28 -6.83
CA ILE A 108 17.58 2.60 -5.40
C ILE A 108 18.52 1.70 -4.60
N LYS A 109 19.41 2.33 -3.81
CA LYS A 109 20.38 1.66 -2.93
C LYS A 109 20.38 2.15 -1.48
N ASP A 110 19.52 3.14 -1.18
CA ASP A 110 19.43 3.78 0.14
C ASP A 110 17.96 3.92 0.59
N SER A 111 17.67 4.91 1.39
CA SER A 111 16.30 5.18 1.81
C SER A 111 15.46 5.65 0.61
N TYR A 112 14.21 5.24 0.60
CA TYR A 112 13.26 5.57 -0.45
C TYR A 112 11.88 5.85 0.12
N LEU A 113 11.07 6.54 -0.67
CA LEU A 113 9.65 6.71 -0.45
C LEU A 113 8.89 5.67 -1.27
N PHE A 114 7.71 5.27 -0.82
CA PHE A 114 6.83 4.42 -1.61
C PHE A 114 5.37 4.74 -1.35
N LEU A 115 4.55 4.46 -2.36
CA LEU A 115 3.14 4.79 -2.42
C LEU A 115 2.36 3.63 -3.03
N ARG A 116 1.16 3.34 -2.52
CA ARG A 116 0.20 2.51 -3.23
C ARG A 116 -0.53 3.36 -4.26
N VAL A 117 -0.53 2.90 -5.51
CA VAL A 117 -1.16 3.58 -6.63
C VAL A 117 -2.38 2.82 -7.12
N ARG A 118 -3.27 3.52 -7.81
CA ARG A 118 -4.40 2.90 -8.48
C ARG A 118 -3.89 2.17 -9.71
N ALA A 119 -4.17 0.87 -9.80
CA ALA A 119 -3.88 0.09 -10.98
C ALA A 119 -4.71 0.61 -12.18
N ASN A 120 -4.03 0.90 -13.29
CA ASN A 120 -4.67 1.24 -14.55
C ASN A 120 -4.33 0.15 -15.58
N TRP A 121 -5.28 -0.72 -15.85
CA TRP A 121 -5.11 -1.85 -16.77
C TRP A 121 -4.83 -1.45 -18.21
N HIS A 122 -5.12 -0.21 -18.57
CA HIS A 122 -4.89 0.34 -19.91
C HIS A 122 -3.54 1.05 -20.04
N ASP A 123 -2.83 1.24 -18.94
CA ASP A 123 -1.53 1.90 -18.92
C ASP A 123 -0.41 0.89 -19.19
N VAL A 124 -0.08 0.72 -20.46
CA VAL A 124 0.95 -0.23 -20.92
C VAL A 124 2.34 0.25 -20.53
N ASP A 125 2.55 1.56 -20.40
CA ASP A 125 3.86 2.17 -20.13
C ASP A 125 4.35 1.94 -18.70
N HIS A 126 3.42 1.59 -17.78
CA HIS A 126 3.73 1.33 -16.38
C HIS A 126 3.86 -0.16 -16.06
N ARG A 127 4.01 -1.03 -17.05
CA ARG A 127 4.25 -2.47 -16.82
C ARG A 127 5.71 -2.76 -16.50
N TYR A 128 5.92 -3.70 -15.61
CA TYR A 128 7.23 -4.27 -15.31
C TYR A 128 7.17 -5.79 -15.23
N PHE A 129 8.30 -6.44 -15.42
CA PHE A 129 8.39 -7.89 -15.29
C PHE A 129 8.43 -8.28 -13.80
N HIS A 130 7.38 -8.96 -13.33
CA HIS A 130 7.28 -9.38 -11.94
C HIS A 130 8.11 -10.64 -11.72
N PRO A 131 9.18 -10.61 -10.90
CA PRO A 131 10.17 -11.68 -10.84
C PRO A 131 9.63 -13.01 -10.27
N ILE A 132 8.57 -13.00 -9.47
CA ILE A 132 7.97 -14.23 -8.93
C ILE A 132 6.88 -14.77 -9.85
N LYS A 133 6.01 -13.88 -10.38
CA LYS A 133 4.92 -14.29 -11.28
C LYS A 133 5.42 -14.61 -12.68
N GLN A 134 6.60 -14.15 -13.06
CA GLN A 134 7.21 -14.36 -14.38
C GLN A 134 6.33 -13.80 -15.53
N GLU A 135 5.69 -12.67 -15.30
CA GLU A 135 4.82 -11.98 -16.26
C GLU A 135 4.93 -10.45 -16.12
N TYR A 136 4.55 -9.74 -17.17
CA TYR A 136 4.46 -8.28 -17.13
C TYR A 136 3.16 -7.86 -16.46
N ILE A 137 3.26 -7.08 -15.39
CA ILE A 137 2.12 -6.57 -14.63
C ILE A 137 2.25 -5.08 -14.36
N ILE A 138 1.13 -4.44 -14.09
CA ILE A 138 1.08 -3.07 -13.59
C ILE A 138 1.37 -3.10 -12.08
N PRO A 139 2.29 -2.27 -11.56
CA PRO A 139 2.60 -2.25 -10.14
C PRO A 139 1.43 -1.71 -9.31
N ASN A 140 1.23 -2.27 -8.12
CA ASN A 140 0.35 -1.69 -7.12
C ASN A 140 1.08 -0.67 -6.24
N TYR A 141 2.39 -0.75 -6.17
CA TYR A 141 3.24 0.15 -5.41
C TYR A 141 4.35 0.69 -6.29
N VAL A 142 4.60 1.98 -6.14
CA VAL A 142 5.71 2.69 -6.78
C VAL A 142 6.63 3.24 -5.72
N ALA A 143 7.92 3.35 -6.04
CA ALA A 143 8.93 3.95 -5.18
C ALA A 143 9.55 5.18 -5.87
N GLY A 144 10.16 6.03 -5.08
CA GLY A 144 10.88 7.20 -5.53
C GLY A 144 11.86 7.69 -4.47
N LEU A 145 12.72 8.61 -4.84
CA LEU A 145 13.72 9.23 -3.96
C LEU A 145 13.18 10.54 -3.35
N THR A 146 12.33 11.24 -4.10
CA THR A 146 11.74 12.54 -3.74
C THR A 146 10.23 12.50 -3.90
N GLU A 147 9.53 13.47 -3.34
CA GLU A 147 8.07 13.61 -3.44
C GLU A 147 7.61 13.82 -4.89
N SER A 148 8.40 14.55 -5.68
CA SER A 148 8.09 14.84 -7.09
C SER A 148 8.10 13.58 -7.99
N ASP A 149 8.76 12.52 -7.58
CA ASP A 149 8.75 11.26 -8.33
C ASP A 149 7.35 10.62 -8.39
N PHE A 150 6.41 11.11 -7.57
CA PHE A 150 5.05 10.59 -7.51
C PHE A 150 4.01 11.44 -8.26
N ASP A 151 4.39 12.57 -8.84
CA ASP A 151 3.47 13.53 -9.48
C ASP A 151 2.70 12.93 -10.68
N CYS A 152 3.27 11.91 -11.34
CA CYS A 152 2.64 11.21 -12.46
C CYS A 152 1.70 10.06 -12.04
N TYR A 153 1.61 9.73 -10.75
CA TYR A 153 0.81 8.62 -10.26
C TYR A 153 -0.44 9.08 -9.55
N VAL A 154 -1.51 8.28 -9.69
CA VAL A 154 -2.75 8.46 -8.94
C VAL A 154 -2.71 7.54 -7.71
N PRO A 155 -2.73 8.09 -6.48
CA PRO A 155 -2.78 7.28 -5.27
C PRO A 155 -4.04 6.40 -5.22
N ASP A 156 -3.93 5.23 -4.61
CA ASP A 156 -5.09 4.39 -4.29
C ASP A 156 -5.82 4.96 -3.06
N TRP A 157 -6.54 6.06 -3.24
CA TRP A 157 -7.24 6.75 -2.17
C TRP A 157 -8.19 5.85 -1.40
N LYS A 158 -8.85 4.91 -2.08
CA LYS A 158 -9.73 3.91 -1.43
C LYS A 158 -8.96 3.02 -0.45
N HIS A 159 -7.76 2.60 -0.81
CA HIS A 159 -6.89 1.82 0.09
C HIS A 159 -6.52 2.64 1.33
N TYR A 160 -6.15 3.91 1.16
CA TYR A 160 -5.76 4.78 2.28
C TYR A 160 -6.96 5.12 3.17
N ALA A 161 -8.13 5.45 2.61
CA ALA A 161 -9.35 5.66 3.36
C ALA A 161 -9.73 4.40 4.16
N ASN A 162 -9.72 3.21 3.54
CA ASN A 162 -9.99 1.95 4.23
C ASN A 162 -8.99 1.64 5.35
N SER A 163 -7.78 2.20 5.30
CA SER A 163 -6.81 2.05 6.39
C SER A 163 -7.26 2.74 7.68
N ILE A 164 -8.07 3.79 7.58
CA ILE A 164 -8.69 4.48 8.73
C ILE A 164 -9.62 3.49 9.44
N MET A 165 -10.50 2.83 8.69
CA MET A 165 -11.43 1.84 9.25
C MET A 165 -10.71 0.68 9.91
N LYS A 166 -9.68 0.13 9.24
CA LYS A 166 -8.86 -0.96 9.80
C LYS A 166 -8.18 -0.58 11.11
N LYS A 167 -7.86 0.71 11.30
CA LYS A 167 -7.27 1.21 12.55
C LYS A 167 -8.29 1.52 13.63
N ALA A 168 -9.50 1.92 13.24
CA ALA A 168 -10.61 2.13 14.16
C ALA A 168 -11.26 0.81 14.64
N ASP A 169 -11.28 -0.23 13.81
CA ASP A 169 -11.98 -1.49 14.06
C ASP A 169 -11.66 -2.13 15.41
N PRO A 170 -10.39 -2.27 15.86
CA PRO A 170 -10.12 -2.87 17.18
C PRO A 170 -10.71 -2.04 18.34
N ILE A 171 -10.72 -0.71 18.23
CA ILE A 171 -11.26 0.18 19.24
C ILE A 171 -12.79 0.05 19.26
N PHE A 172 -13.42 0.07 18.08
CA PHE A 172 -14.87 -0.07 17.94
C PHE A 172 -15.35 -1.42 18.48
N ARG A 173 -14.65 -2.51 18.19
CA ARG A 173 -14.97 -3.84 18.74
C ARG A 173 -14.89 -3.86 20.27
N ALA A 174 -13.87 -3.23 20.85
CA ALA A 174 -13.73 -3.15 22.31
C ALA A 174 -14.88 -2.38 22.97
N MET A 175 -15.46 -1.42 22.25
CA MET A 175 -16.62 -0.62 22.71
C MET A 175 -17.97 -1.22 22.33
N GLY A 176 -18.01 -2.32 21.60
CA GLY A 176 -19.24 -2.91 21.07
C GLY A 176 -19.87 -2.13 19.92
N TRP A 177 -19.11 -1.26 19.25
CA TRP A 177 -19.57 -0.45 18.14
C TRP A 177 -19.29 -1.08 16.78
N ASN A 178 -20.05 -0.67 15.76
CA ASN A 178 -19.87 -1.16 14.39
C ASN A 178 -19.08 -0.16 13.53
N VAL A 179 -17.86 -0.53 13.13
CA VAL A 179 -16.99 0.30 12.32
C VAL A 179 -17.57 0.64 10.93
N MET A 180 -18.49 -0.16 10.41
CA MET A 180 -19.14 0.07 9.12
C MET A 180 -20.01 1.35 9.10
N GLN A 181 -20.40 1.88 10.25
CA GLN A 181 -21.09 3.17 10.35
C GLN A 181 -20.29 4.33 9.73
N ILE A 182 -18.96 4.23 9.71
CA ILE A 182 -18.07 5.25 9.13
C ILE A 182 -18.37 5.43 7.63
N GLN A 183 -18.69 4.36 6.92
CA GLN A 183 -18.96 4.38 5.47
C GLN A 183 -20.43 4.70 5.12
N ARG A 184 -21.35 4.61 6.06
CA ARG A 184 -22.76 4.87 5.78
C ARG A 184 -22.97 6.38 5.56
N ASP A 185 -23.46 6.72 4.38
CA ASP A 185 -23.89 8.09 4.09
C ASP A 185 -25.19 8.36 4.83
N THR A 186 -25.22 9.39 5.67
CA THR A 186 -26.43 9.78 6.40
C THR A 186 -27.56 10.24 5.49
N LYS A 187 -27.27 10.55 4.22
CA LYS A 187 -28.27 10.89 3.20
C LYS A 187 -29.01 9.66 2.64
N GLN A 188 -28.43 8.47 2.73
CA GLN A 188 -29.11 7.23 2.30
C GLN A 188 -30.10 6.69 3.32
N SER A 189 -29.90 6.97 4.60
CA SER A 189 -30.87 6.57 5.64
C SER A 189 -32.19 7.33 5.58
N SER A 190 -32.22 8.52 4.98
CA SER A 190 -33.46 9.28 4.84
C SER A 190 -34.37 8.79 3.69
N LEU A 191 -33.86 7.92 2.80
CA LEU A 191 -34.66 7.31 1.73
C LEU A 191 -35.30 5.97 2.15
N GLU A 192 -34.70 5.27 3.12
CA GLU A 192 -35.27 4.01 3.64
C GLU A 192 -36.42 4.24 4.63
N GLU A 193 -36.57 5.44 5.18
CA GLU A 193 -37.70 5.83 6.03
C GLU A 193 -38.98 6.19 5.22
N TRP A 194 -38.92 6.21 3.87
CA TRP A 194 -40.03 6.56 3.00
C TRP A 194 -40.62 5.37 2.22
N PHE A 195 -40.20 4.17 2.52
CA PHE A 195 -40.72 2.89 2.04
C PHE A 195 -40.99 1.93 3.19
#